data_7b5aabf4149a72f1a047c2f16c4a8175
#
_entry.id   7b5aabf4149a72f1a047c2f16c4a8175
#
_cell.length_a   1.000
_cell.length_b   1.000
_cell.length_c   1.000
_cell.angle_alpha   90.00
_cell.angle_beta   90.00
_cell.angle_gamma   90.00
#
_symmetry.space_group_name_H-M   'P 1'
#
loop_
_entity.id
_entity.type
_entity.pdbx_description
1 polymer ?
#
loop_
_entity_poly.entity_id
_entity_poly.type
_entity_poly.pdbx_seq_one_letter_code
_entity_poly.pdbx_strand_id
1 'polypeptide(L)'
;MIQVKAPGKLYIAGEYAVTEPGYKSVLIALDRFVTATIEEADQYKGTIHSKALHHNPVTFSRDEDSIVISDPHAAKQLNYVVTAIEIFEQYAKSCDIAMKHFHLTIDSNLDDSNGHKYGLGSSAAVLVSVIKVLNEFYDMKLSNLYIYKLAVIANMKLQSLSSCGDIAVSVYSGW
;
A
#
# COMPACT_ATOMS: atom_id res chain seq x y z
N MET A 1 -15.39 6.98 8.57
CA MET A 1 -13.95 6.69 8.76
C MET A 1 -13.74 5.18 8.84
N ILE A 2 -12.89 4.64 8.00
CA ILE A 2 -12.53 3.20 7.92
C ILE A 2 -11.04 3.09 8.19
N GLN A 3 -10.62 2.08 8.94
CA GLN A 3 -9.21 1.86 9.26
C GLN A 3 -8.84 0.40 9.06
N VAL A 4 -7.69 0.15 8.43
CA VAL A 4 -7.11 -1.19 8.26
C VAL A 4 -5.64 -1.19 8.64
N LYS A 5 -5.10 -2.39 8.91
CA LYS A 5 -3.70 -2.59 9.23
C LYS A 5 -3.09 -3.67 8.33
N ALA A 6 -1.83 -3.48 7.95
CA ALA A 6 -1.04 -4.48 7.26
C ALA A 6 0.28 -4.68 8.04
N PRO A 7 0.63 -5.92 8.42
CA PRO A 7 1.84 -6.19 9.20
C PRO A 7 3.10 -6.05 8.35
N GLY A 8 4.19 -5.73 9.01
CA GLY A 8 5.53 -5.96 8.48
C GLY A 8 5.90 -7.43 8.47
N LYS A 9 7.08 -7.74 7.96
CA LYS A 9 7.60 -9.11 7.81
C LYS A 9 9.03 -9.25 8.32
N LEU A 10 9.40 -10.48 8.64
CA LEU A 10 10.78 -10.91 8.82
C LEU A 10 11.02 -12.22 8.08
N TYR A 11 12.12 -12.32 7.34
CA TYR A 11 12.59 -13.59 6.81
C TYR A 11 13.29 -14.39 7.91
N ILE A 12 12.85 -15.60 8.12
CA ILE A 12 13.50 -16.56 9.02
C ILE A 12 14.53 -17.37 8.24
N ALA A 13 14.22 -17.72 6.99
CA ALA A 13 15.11 -18.46 6.11
C ALA A 13 14.77 -18.23 4.64
N GLY A 14 15.76 -18.37 3.76
CA GLY A 14 15.57 -18.38 2.31
C GLY A 14 15.39 -17.02 1.66
N GLU A 15 15.76 -15.90 2.31
CA GLU A 15 15.55 -14.54 1.80
C GLU A 15 16.09 -14.33 0.38
N TYR A 16 17.31 -14.82 0.10
CA TYR A 16 17.91 -14.71 -1.24
C TYR A 16 17.58 -15.92 -2.12
N ALA A 17 17.43 -17.09 -1.53
CA ALA A 17 17.14 -18.31 -2.28
C ALA A 17 15.79 -18.24 -3.03
N VAL A 18 14.80 -17.57 -2.43
CA VAL A 18 13.43 -17.43 -2.98
C VAL A 18 13.38 -16.60 -4.28
N THR A 19 14.46 -15.89 -4.63
CA THR A 19 14.57 -15.17 -5.91
C THR A 19 14.83 -16.11 -7.07
N GLU A 20 15.30 -17.33 -6.82
CA GLU A 20 15.50 -18.36 -7.82
C GLU A 20 14.29 -19.31 -7.88
N PRO A 21 13.80 -19.65 -9.08
CA PRO A 21 12.63 -20.52 -9.23
C PRO A 21 12.82 -21.89 -8.54
N GLY A 22 11.82 -22.31 -7.76
CA GLY A 22 11.78 -23.59 -7.07
C GLY A 22 12.33 -23.59 -5.64
N TYR A 23 13.01 -22.53 -5.21
CA TYR A 23 13.44 -22.38 -3.83
C TYR A 23 12.34 -21.77 -2.95
N LYS A 24 12.36 -22.13 -1.67
CA LYS A 24 11.35 -21.72 -0.68
C LYS A 24 11.96 -20.77 0.33
N SER A 25 11.13 -19.91 0.89
CA SER A 25 11.47 -19.10 2.05
C SER A 25 10.44 -19.26 3.16
N VAL A 26 10.86 -18.94 4.38
CA VAL A 26 10.00 -18.88 5.56
C VAL A 26 9.99 -17.44 6.06
N LEU A 27 8.81 -16.85 6.09
CA LEU A 27 8.57 -15.49 6.58
C LEU A 27 7.56 -15.55 7.73
N ILE A 28 7.67 -14.56 8.62
CA ILE A 28 6.67 -14.33 9.66
C ILE A 28 6.15 -12.90 9.60
N ALA A 29 4.89 -12.74 9.96
CA ALA A 29 4.29 -11.43 10.20
C ALA A 29 4.77 -10.89 11.56
N LEU A 30 5.03 -9.59 11.62
CA LEU A 30 5.43 -8.89 12.83
C LEU A 30 4.22 -8.24 13.50
N ASP A 31 4.29 -8.06 14.82
CA ASP A 31 3.35 -7.21 15.58
C ASP A 31 3.73 -5.72 15.45
N ARG A 32 4.00 -5.30 14.22
CA ARG A 32 4.28 -3.94 13.77
C ARG A 32 3.57 -3.71 12.45
N PHE A 33 2.91 -2.58 12.30
CA PHE A 33 1.94 -2.38 11.23
C PHE A 33 2.13 -1.06 10.50
N VAL A 34 1.72 -1.04 9.24
CA VAL A 34 1.25 0.16 8.57
C VAL A 34 -0.26 0.22 8.76
N THR A 35 -0.73 1.37 9.21
CA THR A 35 -2.16 1.65 9.39
C THR A 35 -2.61 2.64 8.33
N ALA A 36 -3.60 2.27 7.52
CA ALA A 36 -4.26 3.15 6.58
C ALA A 36 -5.66 3.51 7.10
N THR A 37 -5.95 4.80 7.13
CA THR A 37 -7.26 5.33 7.53
C THR A 37 -7.83 6.16 6.40
N ILE A 38 -9.08 5.91 6.02
CA ILE A 38 -9.77 6.61 4.94
C ILE A 38 -11.13 7.12 5.40
N GLU A 39 -11.50 8.29 4.90
CA GLU A 39 -12.84 8.86 5.05
C GLU A 39 -13.25 9.55 3.74
N GLU A 40 -14.55 9.58 3.46
CA GLU A 40 -15.07 10.26 2.29
C GLU A 40 -14.85 11.77 2.44
N ALA A 41 -14.43 12.44 1.38
CA ALA A 41 -14.22 13.88 1.38
C ALA A 41 -15.52 14.59 0.98
N ASP A 42 -15.86 15.65 1.71
CA ASP A 42 -17.09 16.44 1.48
C ASP A 42 -17.05 17.30 0.20
N GLN A 43 -15.89 17.43 -0.46
CA GLN A 43 -15.67 18.27 -1.64
C GLN A 43 -14.78 17.59 -2.69
N TYR A 44 -14.72 18.19 -3.90
CA TYR A 44 -14.03 17.71 -5.10
C TYR A 44 -12.50 17.50 -4.96
N LYS A 45 -11.92 17.54 -3.76
CA LYS A 45 -10.47 17.40 -3.53
C LYS A 45 -10.20 16.38 -2.46
N GLY A 46 -9.53 15.30 -2.86
CA GLY A 46 -8.97 14.33 -1.93
C GLY A 46 -7.63 14.80 -1.37
N THR A 47 -7.24 14.25 -0.22
CA THR A 47 -5.91 14.47 0.37
C THR A 47 -5.25 13.17 0.76
N ILE A 48 -3.92 13.14 0.68
CA ILE A 48 -3.08 12.06 1.20
C ILE A 48 -2.17 12.66 2.27
N HIS A 49 -2.16 12.04 3.44
CA HIS A 49 -1.28 12.39 4.53
C HIS A 49 -0.50 11.15 4.96
N SER A 50 0.82 11.26 5.01
CA SER A 50 1.68 10.25 5.62
C SER A 50 2.40 10.87 6.82
N LYS A 51 2.24 10.30 8.00
CA LYS A 51 2.90 10.81 9.21
C LYS A 51 4.43 10.76 9.10
N ALA A 52 4.96 9.82 8.31
CA ALA A 52 6.41 9.72 8.04
C ALA A 52 6.96 10.90 7.23
N LEU A 53 6.11 11.65 6.54
CA LEU A 53 6.53 12.73 5.66
C LEU A 53 6.67 14.08 6.36
N HIS A 54 6.44 14.20 7.65
CA HIS A 54 6.53 15.46 8.42
C HIS A 54 5.91 16.69 7.73
N HIS A 55 5.03 16.47 6.73
CA HIS A 55 4.40 17.49 5.91
C HIS A 55 2.90 17.53 6.17
N ASN A 56 2.30 18.66 5.84
CA ASN A 56 0.84 18.80 5.81
C ASN A 56 0.24 17.82 4.78
N PRO A 57 -1.03 17.44 4.94
CA PRO A 57 -1.75 16.66 3.93
C PRO A 57 -1.61 17.29 2.55
N VAL A 58 -1.26 16.47 1.54
CA VAL A 58 -1.14 16.92 0.15
C VAL A 58 -2.44 16.64 -0.59
N THR A 59 -2.90 17.62 -1.37
CA THR A 59 -4.06 17.45 -2.23
C THR A 59 -3.66 16.68 -3.48
N PHE A 60 -4.53 15.77 -3.91
CA PHE A 60 -4.40 15.07 -5.18
C PHE A 60 -5.60 15.31 -6.09
N SER A 61 -5.38 15.22 -7.39
CA SER A 61 -6.40 15.16 -8.41
C SER A 61 -6.24 13.89 -9.25
N ARG A 62 -7.25 13.59 -10.06
CA ARG A 62 -7.20 12.47 -11.02
C ARG A 62 -7.11 13.05 -12.42
N ASP A 63 -6.17 12.49 -13.19
CA ASP A 63 -6.05 12.74 -14.63
C ASP A 63 -6.10 11.36 -15.31
N GLU A 64 -7.25 11.04 -15.92
CA GLU A 64 -7.59 9.72 -16.43
C GLU A 64 -7.41 8.62 -15.36
N ASP A 65 -6.37 7.80 -15.49
CA ASP A 65 -6.03 6.71 -14.57
C ASP A 65 -4.85 7.03 -13.63
N SER A 66 -4.41 8.28 -13.63
CA SER A 66 -3.27 8.74 -12.85
C SER A 66 -3.70 9.62 -11.68
N ILE A 67 -3.01 9.48 -10.56
CA ILE A 67 -3.11 10.37 -9.41
C ILE A 67 -2.04 11.45 -9.54
N VAL A 68 -2.46 12.70 -9.60
CA VAL A 68 -1.59 13.86 -9.76
C VAL A 68 -1.45 14.60 -8.43
N ILE A 69 -0.22 14.75 -7.97
CA ILE A 69 0.18 15.56 -6.81
C ILE A 69 1.04 16.70 -7.34
N SER A 70 0.66 17.94 -7.01
CA SER A 70 1.33 19.15 -7.55
C SER A 70 2.77 19.34 -7.06
N ASP A 71 3.10 18.84 -5.86
CA ASP A 71 4.46 18.86 -5.31
C ASP A 71 5.24 17.62 -5.76
N PRO A 72 6.28 17.77 -6.62
CA PRO A 72 7.05 16.63 -7.11
C PRO A 72 7.83 15.89 -6.02
N HIS A 73 8.22 16.59 -4.94
CA HIS A 73 8.92 15.96 -3.83
C HIS A 73 7.98 15.06 -3.03
N ALA A 74 6.79 15.56 -2.70
CA ALA A 74 5.76 14.76 -2.05
C ALA A 74 5.30 13.59 -2.93
N ALA A 75 5.11 13.80 -4.25
CA ALA A 75 4.77 12.75 -5.19
C ALA A 75 5.81 11.60 -5.18
N LYS A 76 7.10 11.93 -5.16
CA LYS A 76 8.18 10.93 -5.07
C LYS A 76 8.16 10.15 -3.75
N GLN A 77 7.90 10.82 -2.63
CA GLN A 77 7.84 10.18 -1.32
C GLN A 77 6.60 9.29 -1.16
N LEU A 78 5.49 9.67 -1.79
CA LEU A 78 4.21 8.96 -1.76
C LEU A 78 4.06 7.93 -2.90
N ASN A 79 5.11 7.63 -3.66
CA ASN A 79 5.01 6.80 -4.87
C ASN A 79 4.34 5.44 -4.63
N TYR A 80 4.60 4.77 -3.50
CA TYR A 80 3.94 3.51 -3.15
C TYR A 80 2.44 3.69 -2.87
N VAL A 81 2.06 4.76 -2.19
CA VAL A 81 0.65 5.09 -1.91
C VAL A 81 -0.07 5.43 -3.20
N VAL A 82 0.50 6.32 -4.01
CA VAL A 82 -0.05 6.74 -5.31
C VAL A 82 -0.26 5.55 -6.23
N THR A 83 0.78 4.73 -6.42
CA THR A 83 0.69 3.55 -7.29
C THR A 83 -0.35 2.54 -6.80
N ALA A 84 -0.49 2.35 -5.48
CA ALA A 84 -1.53 1.47 -4.93
C ALA A 84 -2.93 2.00 -5.22
N ILE A 85 -3.16 3.32 -5.10
CA ILE A 85 -4.44 3.94 -5.45
C ILE A 85 -4.73 3.76 -6.94
N GLU A 86 -3.77 4.10 -7.82
CA GLU A 86 -3.92 3.99 -9.28
C GLU A 86 -4.31 2.56 -9.70
N ILE A 87 -3.57 1.56 -9.25
CA ILE A 87 -3.83 0.15 -9.60
C ILE A 87 -5.19 -0.31 -9.07
N PHE A 88 -5.54 0.08 -7.83
CA PHE A 88 -6.84 -0.26 -7.27
C PHE A 88 -7.98 0.42 -8.03
N GLU A 89 -7.88 1.72 -8.32
CA GLU A 89 -8.94 2.47 -9.02
C GLU A 89 -9.10 2.04 -10.46
N GLN A 90 -8.02 1.68 -11.18
CA GLN A 90 -8.11 1.08 -12.52
C GLN A 90 -8.93 -0.23 -12.48
N TYR A 91 -8.65 -1.08 -11.49
CA TYR A 91 -9.43 -2.31 -11.30
C TYR A 91 -10.89 -2.01 -10.92
N ALA A 92 -11.13 -1.08 -9.99
CA ALA A 92 -12.48 -0.70 -9.57
C ALA A 92 -13.30 -0.11 -10.73
N LYS A 93 -12.70 0.75 -11.57
CA LYS A 93 -13.32 1.27 -12.80
C LYS A 93 -13.70 0.14 -13.77
N SER A 94 -12.85 -0.88 -13.92
CA SER A 94 -13.16 -2.05 -14.76
C SER A 94 -14.33 -2.88 -14.25
N CYS A 95 -14.73 -2.68 -12.99
CA CYS A 95 -15.91 -3.26 -12.34
C CYS A 95 -17.09 -2.27 -12.27
N ASP A 96 -17.08 -1.20 -13.05
CA ASP A 96 -18.10 -0.14 -13.10
C ASP A 96 -18.32 0.60 -11.76
N ILE A 97 -17.29 0.66 -10.90
CA ILE A 97 -17.36 1.40 -9.64
C ILE A 97 -17.03 2.88 -9.89
N ALA A 98 -17.93 3.75 -9.45
CA ALA A 98 -17.73 5.20 -9.53
C ALA A 98 -16.67 5.67 -8.51
N MET A 99 -15.73 6.50 -8.96
CA MET A 99 -14.67 7.03 -8.10
C MET A 99 -15.19 8.12 -7.17
N LYS A 100 -14.81 8.02 -5.90
CA LYS A 100 -15.14 8.99 -4.84
C LYS A 100 -13.90 9.77 -4.42
N HIS A 101 -14.09 10.98 -3.92
CA HIS A 101 -13.03 11.74 -3.26
C HIS A 101 -12.89 11.29 -1.80
N PHE A 102 -11.66 11.24 -1.31
CA PHE A 102 -11.37 10.78 0.05
C PHE A 102 -10.17 11.49 0.66
N HIS A 103 -10.11 11.43 1.98
CA HIS A 103 -8.93 11.76 2.78
C HIS A 103 -8.28 10.45 3.25
N LEU A 104 -7.03 10.22 2.85
CA LEU A 104 -6.27 9.03 3.20
C LEU A 104 -5.11 9.41 4.13
N THR A 105 -5.02 8.77 5.29
CA THR A 105 -3.91 8.92 6.22
C THR A 105 -3.17 7.60 6.37
N ILE A 106 -1.84 7.64 6.23
CA ILE A 106 -0.93 6.51 6.43
C ILE A 106 -0.08 6.77 7.67
N ASP A 107 -0.07 5.81 8.57
CA ASP A 107 0.76 5.78 9.77
C ASP A 107 1.56 4.48 9.80
N SER A 108 2.86 4.54 10.13
CA SER A 108 3.75 3.37 10.14
C SER A 108 4.50 3.30 11.47
N ASN A 109 4.55 2.12 12.07
CA ASN A 109 5.48 1.82 13.16
C ASN A 109 6.53 0.77 12.76
N LEU A 110 6.79 0.62 11.46
CA LEU A 110 7.80 -0.25 10.87
C LEU A 110 9.14 0.46 10.62
N ASP A 111 9.15 1.77 10.69
CA ASP A 111 10.34 2.60 10.49
C ASP A 111 10.75 3.24 11.82
N ASP A 112 12.05 3.56 11.98
CA ASP A 112 12.55 4.27 13.16
C ASP A 112 12.03 5.71 13.18
N SER A 113 12.00 6.32 14.38
CA SER A 113 11.71 7.75 14.58
C SER A 113 12.60 8.68 13.77
N ASN A 114 13.79 8.22 13.36
CA ASN A 114 14.76 8.93 12.53
C ASN A 114 14.63 8.61 11.02
N GLY A 115 13.59 7.86 10.60
CA GLY A 115 13.37 7.49 9.20
C GLY A 115 14.28 6.38 8.65
N HIS A 116 15.06 5.72 9.50
CA HIS A 116 15.85 4.55 9.09
C HIS A 116 14.95 3.35 8.89
N LYS A 117 15.05 2.73 7.70
CA LYS A 117 14.31 1.51 7.37
C LYS A 117 14.98 0.29 8.00
N TYR A 118 14.28 -0.39 8.90
CA TYR A 118 14.74 -1.66 9.49
C TYR A 118 14.69 -2.88 8.55
N GLY A 119 14.27 -2.72 7.30
CA GLY A 119 14.08 -3.85 6.37
C GLY A 119 12.85 -4.72 6.71
N LEU A 120 11.93 -4.21 7.49
CA LEU A 120 10.72 -4.90 7.95
C LEU A 120 9.58 -4.96 6.93
N GLY A 121 9.82 -4.60 5.66
CA GLY A 121 8.81 -4.68 4.60
C GLY A 121 7.80 -3.53 4.60
N SER A 122 8.18 -2.33 5.05
CA SER A 122 7.29 -1.17 5.13
C SER A 122 6.65 -0.82 3.78
N SER A 123 7.38 -0.91 2.68
CA SER A 123 6.87 -0.64 1.33
C SER A 123 5.72 -1.59 0.94
N ALA A 124 5.88 -2.90 1.17
CA ALA A 124 4.84 -3.90 0.91
C ALA A 124 3.62 -3.68 1.82
N ALA A 125 3.86 -3.39 3.11
CA ALA A 125 2.79 -3.11 4.06
C ALA A 125 2.01 -1.82 3.69
N VAL A 126 2.66 -0.80 3.13
CA VAL A 126 1.99 0.39 2.57
C VAL A 126 1.10 0.01 1.40
N LEU A 127 1.62 -0.70 0.38
CA LEU A 127 0.81 -1.13 -0.77
C LEU A 127 -0.44 -1.90 -0.31
N VAL A 128 -0.25 -2.88 0.57
CA VAL A 128 -1.32 -3.75 1.04
C VAL A 128 -2.34 -2.98 1.90
N SER A 129 -1.90 -2.10 2.79
CA SER A 129 -2.81 -1.33 3.64
C SER A 129 -3.67 -0.36 2.82
N VAL A 130 -3.10 0.28 1.79
CA VAL A 130 -3.84 1.18 0.89
C VAL A 130 -4.86 0.40 0.08
N ILE A 131 -4.48 -0.75 -0.51
CA ILE A 131 -5.42 -1.59 -1.28
C ILE A 131 -6.54 -2.13 -0.38
N LYS A 132 -6.22 -2.59 0.84
CA LYS A 132 -7.21 -3.08 1.79
C LYS A 132 -8.20 -1.98 2.20
N VAL A 133 -7.72 -0.77 2.52
CA VAL A 133 -8.61 0.31 2.96
C VAL A 133 -9.50 0.80 1.82
N LEU A 134 -9.00 0.83 0.59
CA LEU A 134 -9.81 1.15 -0.61
C LEU A 134 -10.85 0.06 -0.89
N ASN A 135 -10.49 -1.23 -0.71
CA ASN A 135 -11.45 -2.33 -0.83
C ASN A 135 -12.65 -2.16 0.11
N GLU A 136 -12.39 -1.80 1.36
CA GLU A 136 -13.46 -1.51 2.34
C GLU A 136 -14.23 -0.22 1.98
N PHE A 137 -13.53 0.82 1.54
CA PHE A 137 -14.13 2.11 1.20
C PHE A 137 -15.10 2.04 0.02
N TYR A 138 -14.75 1.24 -0.99
CA TYR A 138 -15.59 1.00 -2.17
C TYR A 138 -16.52 -0.22 -2.02
N ASP A 139 -16.53 -0.90 -0.87
CA ASP A 139 -17.32 -2.12 -0.57
C ASP A 139 -17.18 -3.21 -1.63
N MET A 140 -15.97 -3.38 -2.20
CA MET A 140 -15.75 -4.35 -3.28
C MET A 140 -15.66 -5.81 -2.81
N LYS A 141 -15.41 -6.05 -1.51
CA LYS A 141 -15.35 -7.39 -0.90
C LYS A 141 -14.37 -8.35 -1.58
N LEU A 142 -13.24 -7.82 -2.04
CA LEU A 142 -12.21 -8.61 -2.68
C LEU A 142 -11.59 -9.62 -1.71
N SER A 143 -11.35 -10.83 -2.19
CA SER A 143 -10.63 -11.83 -1.42
C SER A 143 -9.15 -11.45 -1.23
N ASN A 144 -8.48 -12.05 -0.24
CA ASN A 144 -7.05 -11.87 -0.02
C ASN A 144 -6.21 -12.17 -1.27
N LEU A 145 -6.63 -13.13 -2.10
CA LEU A 145 -5.94 -13.43 -3.36
C LEU A 145 -6.00 -12.25 -4.35
N TYR A 146 -7.12 -11.56 -4.46
CA TYR A 146 -7.24 -10.39 -5.33
C TYR A 146 -6.44 -9.21 -4.77
N ILE A 147 -6.52 -8.97 -3.45
CA ILE A 147 -5.70 -7.95 -2.77
C ILE A 147 -4.20 -8.21 -3.02
N TYR A 148 -3.76 -9.48 -2.87
CA TYR A 148 -2.38 -9.88 -3.16
C TYR A 148 -1.99 -9.58 -4.61
N LYS A 149 -2.83 -9.98 -5.59
CA LYS A 149 -2.56 -9.74 -7.02
C LYS A 149 -2.43 -8.25 -7.34
N LEU A 150 -3.33 -7.41 -6.83
CA LEU A 150 -3.25 -5.95 -7.03
C LEU A 150 -2.00 -5.36 -6.41
N ALA A 151 -1.61 -5.78 -5.20
CA ALA A 151 -0.39 -5.33 -4.55
C ALA A 151 0.87 -5.77 -5.31
N VAL A 152 0.89 -6.99 -5.86
CA VAL A 152 1.99 -7.47 -6.73
C VAL A 152 2.09 -6.62 -7.99
N ILE A 153 0.99 -6.33 -8.68
CA ILE A 153 0.97 -5.48 -9.89
C ILE A 153 1.50 -4.08 -9.55
N ALA A 154 1.05 -3.47 -8.43
CA ALA A 154 1.54 -2.18 -7.97
C ALA A 154 3.05 -2.22 -7.67
N ASN A 155 3.53 -3.27 -7.02
CA ASN A 155 4.95 -3.44 -6.73
C ASN A 155 5.79 -3.60 -8.02
N MET A 156 5.31 -4.37 -9.00
CA MET A 156 5.98 -4.54 -10.29
C MET A 156 6.09 -3.23 -11.09
N LYS A 157 5.12 -2.34 -10.96
CA LYS A 157 5.17 -1.00 -11.57
C LYS A 157 6.27 -0.14 -10.94
N LEU A 158 6.61 -0.37 -9.68
CA LEU A 158 7.63 0.39 -8.92
C LEU A 158 9.01 -0.26 -8.93
N GLN A 159 9.06 -1.59 -8.95
CA GLN A 159 10.28 -2.40 -8.85
C GLN A 159 10.21 -3.59 -9.80
N SER A 160 11.22 -3.72 -10.67
CA SER A 160 11.22 -4.76 -11.72
C SER A 160 11.39 -6.20 -11.22
N LEU A 161 11.98 -6.42 -10.04
CA LEU A 161 12.26 -7.75 -9.48
C LEU A 161 11.96 -7.79 -7.99
N SER A 162 11.07 -8.70 -7.59
CA SER A 162 10.75 -8.99 -6.19
C SER A 162 10.15 -10.38 -6.07
N SER A 163 10.47 -11.10 -4.99
CA SER A 163 9.83 -12.39 -4.68
C SER A 163 8.37 -12.24 -4.26
N CYS A 164 7.93 -11.01 -3.93
CA CYS A 164 6.60 -10.68 -3.39
C CYS A 164 6.21 -11.45 -2.11
N GLY A 165 7.19 -12.05 -1.44
CA GLY A 165 6.97 -12.75 -0.17
C GLY A 165 6.53 -11.80 0.95
N ASP A 166 7.09 -10.60 0.98
CA ASP A 166 6.70 -9.51 1.90
C ASP A 166 5.23 -9.09 1.71
N ILE A 167 4.78 -8.98 0.45
CA ILE A 167 3.39 -8.70 0.11
C ILE A 167 2.48 -9.83 0.60
N ALA A 168 2.88 -11.10 0.37
CA ALA A 168 2.11 -12.25 0.84
C ALA A 168 1.91 -12.21 2.37
N VAL A 169 2.97 -11.95 3.13
CA VAL A 169 2.88 -11.83 4.59
C VAL A 169 1.99 -10.67 5.01
N SER A 170 2.10 -9.51 4.37
CA SER A 170 1.27 -8.34 4.68
C SER A 170 -0.22 -8.57 4.37
N VAL A 171 -0.55 -9.43 3.39
CA VAL A 171 -1.94 -9.78 3.03
C VAL A 171 -2.50 -10.85 3.94
N TYR A 172 -1.78 -11.98 4.09
CA TYR A 172 -2.31 -13.19 4.73
C TYR A 172 -2.04 -13.25 6.22
N SER A 173 -1.00 -12.55 6.68
CA SER A 173 -0.51 -12.58 8.08
C SER A 173 -0.06 -13.97 8.53
N GLY A 174 0.40 -14.12 9.78
CA GLY A 174 0.74 -15.41 10.37
C GLY A 174 2.16 -15.88 10.02
N TRP A 175 2.29 -17.20 9.90
CA TRP A 175 3.55 -17.94 9.69
C TRP A 175 3.64 -18.44 8.26
#